data_07bbfd8a10aaa71c8e771334af420659
#
_entry.id   07bbfd8a10aaa71c8e771334af420659
#
_cell.length_a   1.000
_cell.length_b   1.000
_cell.length_c   1.000
_cell.angle_alpha   90.00
_cell.angle_beta   90.00
_cell.angle_gamma   90.00
#
_symmetry.space_group_name_H-M   'P 1'
#
loop_
_entity.id
_entity.type
_entity.pdbx_description
1 polymer ?
#
loop_
_entity_poly.entity_id
_entity_poly.type
_entity_poly.pdbx_seq_one_letter_code
_entity_poly.pdbx_strand_id
1 'polypeptide(L)'
;MAKLAEDLRVKLHAAVPRIAGDREMKVTRVAFSPGSAGFHRETGALEMPDVQVLIAGETHEWETVEYVTDARSEGRAKALILLGHIASEQAGMEECARWLRTFITNVPIEFVPTADMWAPPANSKPAR
;
A
#
# COMPACT_ATOMS: atom_id res chain seq x y z
N MET A 1 5.68 8.25 -10.43
CA MET A 1 5.41 7.18 -9.44
C MET A 1 6.29 7.27 -8.20
N ALA A 2 7.60 7.47 -8.30
CA ALA A 2 8.50 7.55 -7.14
C ALA A 2 8.06 8.59 -6.09
N LYS A 3 7.62 9.78 -6.54
CA LYS A 3 7.07 10.80 -5.63
C LYS A 3 5.82 10.32 -4.89
N LEU A 4 4.91 9.61 -5.56
CA LEU A 4 3.72 9.04 -4.92
C LEU A 4 4.11 8.06 -3.80
N ALA A 5 5.05 7.16 -4.07
CA ALA A 5 5.52 6.21 -3.07
C ALA A 5 6.16 6.92 -1.85
N GLU A 6 6.92 7.99 -2.07
CA GLU A 6 7.51 8.77 -0.99
C GLU A 6 6.44 9.55 -0.20
N ASP A 7 5.47 10.15 -0.87
CA ASP A 7 4.36 10.86 -0.21
C ASP A 7 3.55 9.88 0.67
N LEU A 8 3.31 8.65 0.19
CA LEU A 8 2.66 7.59 0.97
C LEU A 8 3.52 7.14 2.14
N ARG A 9 4.83 6.96 1.92
CA ARG A 9 5.77 6.59 2.98
C ARG A 9 5.68 7.56 4.17
N VAL A 10 5.71 8.86 3.86
CA VAL A 10 5.66 9.90 4.89
C VAL A 10 4.30 9.94 5.58
N LYS A 11 3.21 9.93 4.81
CA LYS A 11 1.85 10.08 5.35
C LYS A 11 1.36 8.89 6.15
N LEU A 12 1.76 7.68 5.74
CA LEU A 12 1.32 6.42 6.36
C LEU A 12 2.39 5.81 7.29
N HIS A 13 3.51 6.52 7.48
CA HIS A 13 4.64 6.07 8.30
C HIS A 13 5.18 4.69 7.88
N ALA A 14 5.08 4.35 6.59
CA ALA A 14 5.61 3.11 6.06
C ALA A 14 7.16 3.13 6.09
N ALA A 15 7.78 2.10 6.66
CA ALA A 15 9.24 2.08 6.83
C ALA A 15 9.97 1.93 5.49
N VAL A 16 9.55 0.99 4.65
CA VAL A 16 10.24 0.64 3.40
C VAL A 16 9.24 0.31 2.28
N PRO A 17 8.61 1.29 1.64
CA PRO A 17 7.80 1.02 0.45
C PRO A 17 8.64 0.42 -0.66
N ARG A 18 8.13 -0.65 -1.28
CA ARG A 18 8.76 -1.30 -2.44
C ARG A 18 7.98 -0.96 -3.70
N ILE A 19 8.68 -0.80 -4.81
CA ILE A 19 8.10 -0.45 -6.10
C ILE A 19 8.46 -1.52 -7.12
N ALA A 20 7.45 -2.11 -7.76
CA ALA A 20 7.60 -2.88 -8.98
C ALA A 20 7.02 -2.05 -10.13
N GLY A 21 7.83 -1.75 -11.14
CA GLY A 21 7.42 -0.92 -12.26
C GLY A 21 8.36 0.25 -12.54
N ASP A 22 7.97 1.11 -13.50
CA ASP A 22 8.73 2.30 -13.86
C ASP A 22 8.54 3.41 -12.81
N ARG A 23 9.62 3.80 -12.16
CA ARG A 23 9.63 4.83 -11.11
C ARG A 23 9.25 6.22 -11.62
N GLU A 24 9.51 6.47 -12.90
CA GLU A 24 9.23 7.76 -13.55
C GLU A 24 7.84 7.81 -14.21
N MET A 25 7.09 6.71 -14.17
CA MET A 25 5.76 6.64 -14.76
C MET A 25 4.85 7.74 -14.19
N LYS A 26 4.19 8.47 -15.10
CA LYS A 26 3.13 9.41 -14.73
C LYS A 26 1.89 8.61 -14.30
N VAL A 27 1.40 8.91 -13.12
CA VAL A 27 0.26 8.20 -12.51
C VAL A 27 -0.93 9.15 -12.45
N THR A 28 -2.05 8.73 -13.01
CA THR A 28 -3.32 9.45 -12.97
C THR A 28 -4.40 8.68 -12.22
N ARG A 29 -4.34 7.35 -12.23
CA ARG A 29 -5.31 6.52 -11.54
C ARG A 29 -4.65 5.36 -10.81
N VAL A 30 -5.03 5.21 -9.56
CA VAL A 30 -4.54 4.15 -8.69
C VAL A 30 -5.71 3.32 -8.17
N ALA A 31 -5.43 2.05 -7.87
CA ALA A 31 -6.25 1.24 -6.97
C ALA A 31 -5.54 1.11 -5.63
N PHE A 32 -6.30 1.00 -4.56
CA PHE A 32 -5.77 0.78 -3.21
C PHE A 32 -6.34 -0.50 -2.63
N SER A 33 -5.46 -1.39 -2.19
CA SER A 33 -5.77 -2.70 -1.61
C SER A 33 -4.96 -2.88 -0.32
N PRO A 34 -5.47 -2.41 0.83
CA PRO A 34 -4.76 -2.52 2.09
C PRO A 34 -4.66 -3.96 2.57
N GLY A 35 -3.71 -4.23 3.45
CA GLY A 35 -3.46 -5.54 4.03
C GLY A 35 -3.00 -6.57 3.02
N SER A 36 -3.56 -7.77 3.07
CA SER A 36 -3.29 -8.91 2.19
C SER A 36 -4.58 -9.33 1.49
N ALA A 37 -4.91 -8.68 0.39
CA ALA A 37 -6.17 -8.91 -0.32
C ALA A 37 -6.16 -10.16 -1.22
N GLY A 38 -4.98 -10.62 -1.58
CA GLY A 38 -4.73 -11.80 -2.42
C GLY A 38 -4.77 -11.53 -3.92
N PHE A 39 -4.11 -12.43 -4.65
CA PHE A 39 -3.79 -12.31 -6.07
C PHE A 39 -4.97 -11.92 -6.96
N HIS A 40 -6.10 -12.60 -6.84
CA HIS A 40 -7.25 -12.35 -7.72
C HIS A 40 -7.85 -10.95 -7.58
N ARG A 41 -7.87 -10.40 -6.36
CA ARG A 41 -8.36 -9.03 -6.14
C ARG A 41 -7.36 -8.00 -6.65
N GLU A 42 -6.10 -8.25 -6.43
CA GLU A 42 -5.01 -7.36 -6.82
C GLU A 42 -4.87 -7.29 -8.35
N THR A 43 -4.85 -8.44 -9.02
CA THR A 43 -4.79 -8.50 -10.48
C THR A 43 -6.07 -7.99 -11.12
N GLY A 44 -7.25 -8.31 -10.57
CA GLY A 44 -8.52 -7.77 -11.06
C GLY A 44 -8.55 -6.24 -11.01
N ALA A 45 -7.94 -5.62 -10.00
CA ALA A 45 -7.79 -4.17 -9.96
C ALA A 45 -6.81 -3.66 -11.04
N LEU A 46 -5.70 -4.36 -11.26
CA LEU A 46 -4.72 -4.02 -12.30
C LEU A 46 -5.22 -4.27 -13.73
N GLU A 47 -6.18 -5.16 -13.92
CA GLU A 47 -6.80 -5.42 -15.23
C GLU A 47 -7.73 -4.29 -15.68
N MET A 48 -8.22 -3.46 -14.76
CA MET A 48 -8.99 -2.27 -15.14
C MET A 48 -8.14 -1.40 -16.08
N PRO A 49 -8.66 -1.03 -17.27
CA PRO A 49 -7.86 -0.39 -18.31
C PRO A 49 -7.19 0.92 -17.88
N ASP A 50 -7.84 1.67 -17.02
CA ASP A 50 -7.42 2.99 -16.56
C ASP A 50 -6.61 2.96 -15.24
N VAL A 51 -6.55 1.84 -14.53
CA VAL A 51 -5.72 1.69 -13.33
C VAL A 51 -4.27 1.41 -13.75
N GLN A 52 -3.39 2.32 -13.39
CA GLN A 52 -1.97 2.24 -13.72
C GLN A 52 -1.15 1.64 -12.57
N VAL A 53 -1.51 1.97 -11.34
CA VAL A 53 -0.77 1.56 -10.16
C VAL A 53 -1.72 0.92 -9.14
N LEU A 54 -1.34 -0.25 -8.66
CA LEU A 54 -1.91 -0.81 -7.45
C LEU A 54 -1.03 -0.37 -6.26
N ILE A 55 -1.65 0.16 -5.23
CA ILE A 55 -1.04 0.40 -3.93
C ILE A 55 -1.58 -0.68 -3.00
N ALA A 56 -0.73 -1.58 -2.53
CA ALA A 56 -1.11 -2.70 -1.68
C ALA A 56 -0.33 -2.72 -0.37
N GLY A 57 -0.84 -3.45 0.61
CA GLY A 57 -0.12 -3.70 1.84
C GLY A 57 0.99 -4.71 1.62
N GLU A 58 0.62 -5.92 1.28
CA GLU A 58 1.55 -7.02 0.97
C GLU A 58 0.99 -7.92 -0.13
N THR A 59 1.86 -8.62 -0.82
CA THR A 59 1.50 -9.63 -1.81
C THR A 59 2.60 -10.68 -1.92
N HIS A 60 2.29 -11.80 -2.54
CA HIS A 60 3.30 -12.77 -2.92
C HIS A 60 4.09 -12.26 -4.14
N GLU A 61 5.43 -12.26 -4.03
CA GLU A 61 6.29 -11.76 -5.11
C GLU A 61 6.12 -12.58 -6.40
N TRP A 62 5.93 -13.89 -6.28
CA TRP A 62 5.70 -14.80 -7.43
C TRP A 62 4.27 -14.73 -8.04
N GLU A 63 3.43 -13.84 -7.57
CA GLU A 63 2.07 -13.61 -8.07
C GLU A 63 1.94 -12.18 -8.62
N THR A 64 1.54 -11.22 -7.81
CA THR A 64 1.21 -9.86 -8.28
C THR A 64 2.42 -9.10 -8.80
N VAL A 65 3.62 -9.33 -8.25
CA VAL A 65 4.84 -8.69 -8.74
C VAL A 65 5.21 -9.23 -10.12
N GLU A 66 5.13 -10.55 -10.31
CA GLU A 66 5.36 -11.19 -11.63
C GLU A 66 4.30 -10.73 -12.64
N TYR A 67 3.02 -10.67 -12.25
CA TYR A 67 1.96 -10.12 -13.11
C TYR A 67 2.29 -8.71 -13.62
N VAL A 68 2.80 -7.83 -12.75
CA VAL A 68 3.21 -6.47 -13.15
C VAL A 68 4.41 -6.51 -14.08
N THR A 69 5.35 -7.42 -13.84
CA THR A 69 6.53 -7.61 -14.69
C THR A 69 6.13 -8.07 -16.08
N ASP A 70 5.24 -9.04 -16.18
CA ASP A 70 4.71 -9.55 -17.44
C ASP A 70 3.92 -8.48 -18.19
N ALA A 71 3.02 -7.79 -17.49
CA ALA A 71 2.25 -6.69 -18.07
C ALA A 71 3.14 -5.63 -18.70
N ARG A 72 4.26 -5.29 -18.05
CA ARG A 72 5.23 -4.33 -18.58
C ARG A 72 5.97 -4.87 -19.80
N SER A 73 6.33 -6.14 -19.81
CA SER A 73 6.98 -6.78 -20.97
C SER A 73 6.09 -6.76 -22.22
N GLU A 74 4.78 -6.77 -22.01
CA GLU A 74 3.74 -6.61 -23.04
C GLU A 74 3.44 -5.14 -23.41
N GLY A 75 4.17 -4.19 -22.85
CA GLY A 75 4.00 -2.76 -23.13
C GLY A 75 2.84 -2.11 -22.38
N ARG A 76 2.22 -2.80 -21.41
CA ARG A 76 1.18 -2.22 -20.55
C ARG A 76 1.80 -1.38 -19.43
N ALA A 77 1.33 -0.15 -19.24
CA ALA A 77 1.80 0.75 -18.19
C ALA A 77 1.18 0.37 -16.83
N LYS A 78 1.66 -0.70 -16.22
CA LYS A 78 1.24 -1.20 -14.90
C LYS A 78 2.38 -1.12 -13.91
N ALA A 79 2.05 -0.87 -12.64
CA ALA A 79 3.02 -0.84 -11.56
C ALA A 79 2.36 -1.18 -10.21
N LEU A 80 3.21 -1.48 -9.22
CA LEU A 80 2.82 -1.83 -7.86
C LEU A 80 3.65 -1.02 -6.86
N ILE A 81 3.00 -0.53 -5.82
CA ILE A 81 3.64 0.03 -4.61
C ILE A 81 3.20 -0.83 -3.43
N LEU A 82 4.15 -1.47 -2.76
CA LEU A 82 3.91 -2.21 -1.52
C LEU A 82 4.31 -1.34 -0.33
N LEU A 83 3.36 -1.08 0.56
CA LEU A 83 3.54 -0.22 1.73
C LEU A 83 3.95 -0.98 2.99
N GLY A 84 3.67 -2.27 3.05
CA GLY A 84 3.63 -3.07 4.26
C GLY A 84 2.20 -3.19 4.80
N HIS A 85 1.87 -4.35 5.36
CA HIS A 85 0.53 -4.67 5.86
C HIS A 85 0.06 -3.62 6.87
N ILE A 86 0.82 -3.47 7.95
CA ILE A 86 0.51 -2.56 9.05
C ILE A 86 0.35 -1.11 8.56
N ALA A 87 1.31 -0.61 7.81
CA ALA A 87 1.28 0.77 7.31
C ALA A 87 0.08 1.06 6.41
N SER A 88 -0.39 0.05 5.65
CA SER A 88 -1.53 0.20 4.76
C SER A 88 -2.89 0.20 5.47
N GLU A 89 -3.00 -0.38 6.67
CA GLU A 89 -4.27 -0.55 7.40
C GLU A 89 -4.38 0.33 8.64
N GLN A 90 -3.28 0.72 9.26
CA GLN A 90 -3.26 1.35 10.58
C GLN A 90 -4.12 2.62 10.66
N ALA A 91 -4.07 3.48 9.65
CA ALA A 91 -4.90 4.70 9.62
C ALA A 91 -6.41 4.38 9.55
N GLY A 92 -6.78 3.31 8.85
CA GLY A 92 -8.17 2.83 8.80
C GLY A 92 -8.63 2.25 10.14
N MET A 93 -7.74 1.57 10.85
CA MET A 93 -8.07 1.01 12.18
C MET A 93 -8.19 2.10 13.25
N GLU A 94 -7.37 3.14 13.18
CA GLU A 94 -7.51 4.32 14.04
C GLU A 94 -8.86 5.02 13.80
N GLU A 95 -9.22 5.20 12.53
CA GLU A 95 -10.51 5.75 12.14
C GLU A 95 -11.68 4.86 12.60
N CYS A 96 -11.56 3.55 12.49
CA CYS A 96 -12.54 2.60 12.99
C CYS A 96 -12.75 2.76 14.50
N ALA A 97 -11.70 2.87 15.29
CA ALA A 97 -11.80 3.13 16.71
C ALA A 97 -12.49 4.46 17.01
N ARG A 98 -12.21 5.51 16.25
CA ARG A 98 -12.86 6.82 16.36
C ARG A 98 -14.35 6.72 16.03
N TRP A 99 -14.71 6.03 14.96
CA TRP A 99 -16.08 5.81 14.55
C TRP A 99 -16.87 5.01 15.60
N LEU A 100 -16.32 3.93 16.14
CA LEU A 100 -16.96 3.11 17.17
C LEU A 100 -17.31 3.92 18.42
N ARG A 101 -16.46 4.87 18.83
CA ARG A 101 -16.71 5.76 19.98
C ARG A 101 -17.92 6.67 19.80
N THR A 102 -18.42 6.85 18.59
CA THR A 102 -19.58 7.70 18.34
C THR A 102 -20.89 7.08 18.80
N PHE A 103 -20.96 5.77 18.98
CA PHE A 103 -22.18 5.05 19.38
C PHE A 103 -21.97 3.99 20.46
N ILE A 104 -20.76 3.53 20.72
CA ILE A 104 -20.45 2.63 21.84
C ILE A 104 -19.91 3.47 22.99
N THR A 105 -20.75 3.67 24.01
CA THR A 105 -20.43 4.55 25.15
C THR A 105 -20.24 3.83 26.48
N ASN A 106 -20.56 2.57 26.53
CA ASN A 106 -20.58 1.76 27.77
C ASN A 106 -19.27 0.99 28.05
N VAL A 107 -18.31 1.03 27.10
CA VAL A 107 -16.97 0.44 27.26
C VAL A 107 -15.92 1.38 26.68
N PRO A 108 -14.69 1.41 27.21
CA PRO A 108 -13.60 2.16 26.59
C PRO A 108 -13.20 1.50 25.27
N ILE A 109 -12.92 2.34 24.26
CA ILE A 109 -12.41 1.90 22.96
C ILE A 109 -11.10 2.64 22.72
N GLU A 110 -10.02 1.90 22.60
CA GLU A 110 -8.70 2.45 22.38
C GLU A 110 -8.09 1.89 21.10
N PHE A 111 -7.45 2.75 20.31
CA PHE A 111 -6.59 2.33 19.22
C PHE A 111 -5.19 2.08 19.77
N VAL A 112 -4.68 0.88 19.56
CA VAL A 112 -3.31 0.50 19.94
C VAL A 112 -2.47 0.41 18.67
N PRO A 113 -1.56 1.37 18.42
CA PRO A 113 -0.71 1.34 17.23
C PRO A 113 0.25 0.16 17.27
N THR A 114 0.44 -0.48 16.13
CA THR A 114 1.42 -1.55 15.94
C THR A 114 2.63 -0.99 15.20
N ALA A 115 3.83 -1.32 15.68
CA ALA A 115 5.06 -0.92 15.00
C ALA A 115 5.23 -1.68 13.66
N ASP A 116 5.76 -0.99 12.64
CA ASP A 116 6.14 -1.65 11.39
C ASP A 116 7.24 -2.68 11.67
N MET A 117 7.08 -3.87 11.11
CA MET A 117 8.05 -4.96 11.27
C MET A 117 9.30 -4.79 10.40
N TRP A 118 9.25 -3.93 9.41
CA TRP A 118 10.34 -3.71 8.47
C TRP A 118 11.26 -2.60 8.96
N ALA A 119 12.53 -2.94 9.16
CA ALA A 119 13.56 -1.95 9.46
C ALA A 119 13.96 -1.20 8.17
N PRO A 120 14.00 0.14 8.18
CA PRO A 120 14.55 0.88 7.05
C PRO A 120 16.06 0.62 6.91
N PRO A 121 16.65 0.79 5.71
CA PRO A 121 18.09 0.73 5.53
C PRO A 121 18.83 1.66 6.51
N ALA A 122 20.02 1.24 6.98
CA ALA A 122 20.78 1.90 8.04
C ALA A 122 21.01 3.42 7.85
N ASN A 123 20.94 3.92 6.60
CA ASN A 123 21.14 5.34 6.24
C ASN A 123 19.85 6.07 5.84
N SER A 124 18.68 5.47 6.01
CA SER A 124 17.43 6.15 5.71
C SER A 124 17.07 7.11 6.83
N LYS A 125 16.72 8.36 6.49
CA LYS A 125 16.18 9.29 7.48
C LYS A 125 14.83 8.79 7.97
N PRO A 126 14.57 8.83 9.31
CA PRO A 126 13.25 8.50 9.83
C PRO A 126 12.19 9.39 9.18
N ALA A 127 11.01 8.84 8.92
CA ALA A 127 9.84 9.65 8.58
C ALA A 127 9.52 10.56 9.78
N ARG A 128 9.51 11.85 9.56
CA ARG A 128 9.12 12.83 10.60
C ARG A 128 7.62 12.95 10.64
#